data_09e243a9d3750ed0bec36f4f9296c96e
#
_entry.id   09e243a9d3750ed0bec36f4f9296c96e
#
_cell.length_a   1.000
_cell.length_b   1.000
_cell.length_c   1.000
_cell.angle_alpha   90.00
_cell.angle_beta   90.00
_cell.angle_gamma   90.00
#
_symmetry.space_group_name_H-M   'P 1'
#
loop_
_entity.id
_entity.type
_entity.pdbx_description
1 polymer ?
#
loop_
_entity_poly.entity_id
_entity_poly.type
_entity_poly.pdbx_seq_one_letter_code
_entity_poly.pdbx_strand_id
1 'polypeptide(L)'
;KKIQDLDQNIELEHSPRERKDFKKVYFLMDYSIGKSIVPIFRSYLLNSDFYSTTEILSGAASMEQLTDFNDLLLPSPKYFYEKISSKPKINSIDDEINQGLIEDLLLTEQLKEGDIYEAYVLLNSGVINYSKDKCIQRDLFFWKINQENI
;
A
#
# COMPACT_ATOMS: atom_id res chain seq x y z
N LYS A 1 11.90 38.46 -32.31
CA LYS A 1 11.93 38.46 -33.82
C LYS A 1 13.11 37.68 -34.42
N LYS A 2 13.91 36.95 -33.64
CA LYS A 2 15.07 36.14 -34.10
C LYS A 2 14.94 34.64 -33.88
N ILE A 3 13.77 34.13 -33.45
CA ILE A 3 13.55 32.69 -33.21
C ILE A 3 12.74 32.04 -34.35
N GLN A 4 12.25 32.85 -35.32
CA GLN A 4 11.40 32.32 -36.40
C GLN A 4 12.18 31.82 -37.63
N ASP A 5 13.53 31.98 -37.65
CA ASP A 5 14.38 31.54 -38.78
C ASP A 5 15.27 30.33 -38.45
N LEU A 6 14.96 29.61 -37.36
CA LEU A 6 15.58 28.32 -37.12
C LEU A 6 14.82 27.25 -37.89
N ASP A 7 15.50 26.62 -38.78
CA ASP A 7 15.09 25.57 -39.71
C ASP A 7 13.85 24.81 -39.33
N GLN A 8 12.89 24.77 -40.24
CA GLN A 8 11.60 24.01 -40.14
C GLN A 8 11.81 22.48 -40.06
N ASN A 9 13.05 21.99 -39.92
CA ASN A 9 13.41 20.57 -39.86
C ASN A 9 13.95 20.10 -38.51
N ILE A 10 13.84 20.91 -37.45
CA ILE A 10 14.17 20.39 -36.11
C ILE A 10 12.93 19.68 -35.58
N GLU A 11 12.84 18.38 -35.79
CA GLU A 11 11.98 17.50 -34.99
C GLU A 11 12.49 17.53 -33.55
N LEU A 12 11.77 18.23 -32.70
CA LEU A 12 11.98 18.15 -31.26
C LEU A 12 11.51 16.78 -30.78
N GLU A 13 12.42 15.82 -30.77
CA GLU A 13 12.20 14.56 -30.06
C GLU A 13 12.01 14.87 -28.56
N HIS A 14 10.79 14.84 -28.13
CA HIS A 14 10.49 14.93 -26.71
C HIS A 14 10.72 13.55 -26.07
N SER A 15 11.96 13.25 -25.74
CA SER A 15 12.23 12.12 -24.84
C SER A 15 11.96 12.55 -23.41
N PRO A 16 11.02 11.92 -22.69
CA PRO A 16 10.78 12.21 -21.29
C PRO A 16 12.07 11.98 -20.51
N ARG A 17 12.56 13.05 -19.89
CA ARG A 17 13.79 12.98 -19.11
C ARG A 17 13.47 12.41 -17.74
N GLU A 18 14.18 11.36 -17.34
CA GLU A 18 14.13 10.83 -15.99
C GLU A 18 14.36 11.95 -14.97
N ARG A 19 13.46 12.11 -14.03
CA ARG A 19 13.62 13.03 -12.90
C ARG A 19 14.44 12.37 -11.82
N LYS A 20 15.57 12.99 -11.47
CA LYS A 20 16.50 12.50 -10.43
C LYS A 20 16.36 13.24 -9.10
N ASP A 21 15.47 14.21 -9.04
CA ASP A 21 15.20 15.05 -7.87
C ASP A 21 14.27 14.37 -6.85
N PHE A 22 13.48 13.38 -7.28
CA PHE A 22 12.63 12.58 -6.39
C PHE A 22 13.31 11.25 -6.02
N LYS A 23 13.43 11.00 -4.72
CA LYS A 23 13.94 9.74 -4.19
C LYS A 23 12.84 8.84 -3.67
N LYS A 24 11.74 9.44 -3.23
CA LYS A 24 10.59 8.73 -2.66
C LYS A 24 9.31 9.35 -3.17
N VAL A 25 8.35 8.49 -3.51
CA VAL A 25 7.02 8.87 -3.97
C VAL A 25 5.99 8.14 -3.11
N TYR A 26 5.01 8.87 -2.60
CA TYR A 26 3.92 8.32 -1.81
C TYR A 26 2.62 8.45 -2.58
N PHE A 27 1.93 7.34 -2.76
CA PHE A 27 0.60 7.29 -3.39
C PHE A 27 -0.46 7.15 -2.31
N LEU A 28 -1.41 8.08 -2.28
CA LEU A 28 -2.57 8.07 -1.40
C LEU A 28 -3.83 8.03 -2.27
N MET A 29 -4.19 6.84 -2.71
CA MET A 29 -5.29 6.61 -3.64
C MET A 29 -5.77 5.16 -3.56
N ASP A 30 -6.98 4.91 -4.04
CA ASP A 30 -7.54 3.57 -4.17
C ASP A 30 -6.93 2.77 -5.35
N TYR A 31 -7.31 1.49 -5.45
CA TYR A 31 -6.87 0.59 -6.50
C TYR A 31 -7.22 1.12 -7.91
N SER A 32 -8.42 1.65 -8.08
CA SER A 32 -8.93 2.01 -9.42
C SER A 32 -8.13 3.15 -10.06
N ILE A 33 -7.70 4.10 -9.25
CA ILE A 33 -6.84 5.20 -9.66
C ILE A 33 -5.39 4.74 -9.75
N GLY A 34 -4.94 4.00 -8.73
CA GLY A 34 -3.56 3.54 -8.57
C GLY A 34 -3.04 2.72 -9.74
N LYS A 35 -3.86 1.77 -10.25
CA LYS A 35 -3.50 0.91 -11.38
C LYS A 35 -3.16 1.67 -12.66
N SER A 36 -3.70 2.87 -12.81
CA SER A 36 -3.42 3.71 -13.98
C SER A 36 -2.22 4.65 -13.76
N ILE A 37 -2.05 5.12 -12.51
CA ILE A 37 -1.06 6.16 -12.18
C ILE A 37 0.31 5.58 -11.82
N VAL A 38 0.34 4.53 -11.00
CA VAL A 38 1.62 3.95 -10.50
C VAL A 38 2.54 3.50 -11.64
N PRO A 39 2.07 2.77 -12.67
CA PRO A 39 2.93 2.38 -13.79
C PRO A 39 3.49 3.57 -14.57
N ILE A 40 2.71 4.65 -14.72
CA ILE A 40 3.17 5.88 -15.37
C ILE A 40 4.34 6.49 -14.59
N PHE A 41 4.17 6.70 -13.28
CA PHE A 41 5.24 7.26 -12.44
C PHE A 41 6.48 6.37 -12.45
N ARG A 42 6.30 5.04 -12.43
CA ARG A 42 7.41 4.11 -12.51
C ARG A 42 8.22 4.26 -13.80
N SER A 43 7.56 4.51 -14.93
CA SER A 43 8.25 4.70 -16.21
C SER A 43 9.10 5.98 -16.27
N TYR A 44 8.77 7.00 -15.47
CA TYR A 44 9.49 8.27 -15.43
C TYR A 44 10.46 8.41 -14.25
N LEU A 45 10.32 7.61 -13.20
CA LEU A 45 11.06 7.73 -11.94
C LEU A 45 11.74 6.41 -11.57
N LEU A 46 12.55 5.87 -12.47
CA LEU A 46 13.16 4.53 -12.37
C LEU A 46 13.97 4.29 -11.09
N ASN A 47 14.57 5.35 -10.52
CA ASN A 47 15.45 5.28 -9.35
C ASN A 47 14.78 5.76 -8.05
N SER A 48 13.44 5.81 -8.02
CA SER A 48 12.69 6.25 -6.84
C SER A 48 12.05 5.06 -6.14
N ASP A 49 12.01 5.13 -4.81
CA ASP A 49 11.23 4.19 -4.01
C ASP A 49 9.76 4.63 -3.99
N PHE A 50 8.87 3.68 -4.18
CA PHE A 50 7.44 3.90 -4.21
C PHE A 50 6.77 3.35 -2.95
N TYR A 51 5.97 4.18 -2.30
CA TYR A 51 5.25 3.86 -1.08
C TYR A 51 3.77 4.14 -1.25
N SER A 52 2.94 3.39 -0.55
CA SER A 52 1.51 3.68 -0.43
C SER A 52 1.00 3.26 0.94
N THR A 53 -0.27 3.50 1.20
CA THR A 53 -1.02 2.90 2.30
C THR A 53 -1.78 1.67 1.82
N THR A 54 -2.36 0.91 2.74
CA THR A 54 -3.24 -0.22 2.40
C THR A 54 -4.49 0.19 1.61
N GLU A 55 -4.82 1.48 1.58
CA GLU A 55 -5.90 2.06 0.77
C GLU A 55 -5.78 1.71 -0.72
N ILE A 56 -4.54 1.60 -1.22
CA ILE A 56 -4.31 1.25 -2.64
C ILE A 56 -4.76 -0.17 -2.98
N LEU A 57 -5.01 -1.01 -1.99
CA LEU A 57 -5.55 -2.35 -2.16
C LEU A 57 -7.08 -2.34 -2.21
N SER A 58 -7.70 -1.22 -1.80
CA SER A 58 -9.16 -1.07 -1.75
C SER A 58 -9.77 -1.19 -3.15
N GLY A 59 -10.64 -2.18 -3.32
CA GLY A 59 -11.27 -2.52 -4.59
C GLY A 59 -10.52 -3.55 -5.44
N ALA A 60 -9.35 -4.05 -5.00
CA ALA A 60 -8.71 -5.20 -5.64
C ALA A 60 -9.37 -6.50 -5.18
N ALA A 61 -9.73 -7.35 -6.13
CA ALA A 61 -10.39 -8.63 -5.84
C ALA A 61 -9.40 -9.79 -5.62
N SER A 62 -8.15 -9.66 -6.07
CA SER A 62 -7.14 -10.72 -5.92
C SER A 62 -5.72 -10.14 -5.97
N MET A 63 -4.76 -10.93 -5.47
CA MET A 63 -3.34 -10.57 -5.54
C MET A 63 -2.85 -10.40 -6.99
N GLU A 64 -3.37 -11.19 -7.92
CA GLU A 64 -3.01 -11.09 -9.34
C GLU A 64 -3.25 -9.71 -9.93
N GLN A 65 -4.27 -9.01 -9.44
CA GLN A 65 -4.58 -7.65 -9.88
C GLN A 65 -3.56 -6.62 -9.40
N LEU A 66 -2.72 -6.97 -8.43
CA LEU A 66 -1.70 -6.07 -7.89
C LEU A 66 -0.41 -6.03 -8.73
N THR A 67 -0.38 -6.70 -9.88
CA THR A 67 0.80 -6.74 -10.77
C THR A 67 1.24 -5.33 -11.21
N ASP A 68 0.29 -4.40 -11.37
CA ASP A 68 0.57 -3.01 -11.71
C ASP A 68 1.30 -2.25 -10.58
N PHE A 69 1.27 -2.79 -9.37
CA PHE A 69 1.91 -2.22 -8.18
C PHE A 69 3.24 -2.89 -7.81
N ASN A 70 3.81 -3.66 -8.72
CA ASN A 70 5.11 -4.30 -8.48
C ASN A 70 6.13 -3.29 -7.92
N ASP A 71 6.95 -3.70 -6.94
CA ASP A 71 7.91 -2.86 -6.22
C ASP A 71 7.33 -1.77 -5.29
N LEU A 72 6.02 -1.69 -5.14
CA LEU A 72 5.39 -0.77 -4.20
C LEU A 72 5.54 -1.27 -2.76
N LEU A 73 5.93 -0.38 -1.85
CA LEU A 73 6.11 -0.65 -0.43
C LEU A 73 4.86 -0.22 0.36
N LEU A 74 4.30 -1.14 1.13
CA LEU A 74 3.10 -0.94 1.94
C LEU A 74 3.38 -1.22 3.41
N PRO A 75 3.02 -0.33 4.34
CA PRO A 75 2.99 -0.66 5.76
C PRO A 75 1.78 -1.56 6.04
N SER A 76 2.00 -2.71 6.64
CA SER A 76 0.94 -3.66 6.98
C SER A 76 1.31 -4.50 8.18
N PRO A 77 0.36 -4.99 8.98
CA PRO A 77 0.62 -6.08 9.90
C PRO A 77 1.07 -7.32 9.12
N LYS A 78 2.11 -7.99 9.63
CA LYS A 78 2.68 -9.17 8.99
C LYS A 78 1.64 -10.27 8.74
N TYR A 79 0.80 -10.49 9.72
CA TYR A 79 -0.26 -11.49 9.64
C TYR A 79 -1.25 -11.22 8.49
N PHE A 80 -1.60 -9.96 8.25
CA PHE A 80 -2.48 -9.58 7.15
C PHE A 80 -1.87 -9.95 5.80
N TYR A 81 -0.59 -9.64 5.61
CA TYR A 81 0.14 -10.04 4.41
C TYR A 81 0.17 -11.56 4.22
N GLU A 82 0.49 -12.32 5.28
CA GLU A 82 0.52 -13.79 5.23
C GLU A 82 -0.85 -14.38 4.90
N LYS A 83 -1.93 -13.81 5.44
CA LYS A 83 -3.31 -14.23 5.19
C LYS A 83 -3.73 -13.98 3.73
N ILE A 84 -3.41 -12.81 3.19
CA ILE A 84 -3.72 -12.47 1.79
C ILE A 84 -2.90 -13.34 0.83
N SER A 85 -1.61 -13.49 1.08
CA SER A 85 -0.70 -14.25 0.21
C SER A 85 -0.99 -15.75 0.21
N SER A 86 -1.57 -16.29 1.28
CA SER A 86 -1.88 -17.73 1.38
C SER A 86 -3.21 -18.14 0.75
N LYS A 87 -4.07 -17.19 0.38
CA LYS A 87 -5.38 -17.46 -0.19
C LYS A 87 -5.35 -17.30 -1.71
N PRO A 88 -5.57 -18.36 -2.49
CA PRO A 88 -5.55 -18.29 -3.96
C PRO A 88 -6.69 -17.44 -4.55
N LYS A 89 -7.77 -17.27 -3.79
CA LYS A 89 -8.89 -16.38 -4.16
C LYS A 89 -9.41 -15.71 -2.90
N ILE A 90 -9.28 -14.40 -2.86
CA ILE A 90 -9.90 -13.54 -1.86
C ILE A 90 -11.11 -12.93 -2.55
N ASN A 91 -12.29 -13.01 -1.92
CA ASN A 91 -13.50 -12.40 -2.47
C ASN A 91 -13.38 -10.87 -2.53
N SER A 92 -12.68 -10.30 -1.56
CA SER A 92 -12.35 -8.89 -1.51
C SER A 92 -11.22 -8.67 -0.49
N ILE A 93 -10.21 -7.92 -0.87
CA ILE A 93 -9.14 -7.51 0.06
C ILE A 93 -9.72 -6.59 1.14
N ASP A 94 -10.67 -5.73 0.77
CA ASP A 94 -11.36 -4.83 1.70
C ASP A 94 -12.11 -5.59 2.79
N ASP A 95 -12.78 -6.69 2.46
CA ASP A 95 -13.51 -7.49 3.43
C ASP A 95 -12.56 -8.12 4.46
N GLU A 96 -11.38 -8.58 4.03
CA GLU A 96 -10.37 -9.11 4.95
C GLU A 96 -9.80 -8.03 5.88
N ILE A 97 -9.57 -6.81 5.36
CA ILE A 97 -9.12 -5.67 6.16
C ILE A 97 -10.21 -5.29 7.17
N ASN A 98 -11.45 -5.14 6.71
CA ASN A 98 -12.57 -4.74 7.54
C ASN A 98 -12.88 -5.77 8.62
N GLN A 99 -12.81 -7.06 8.30
CA GLN A 99 -12.98 -8.11 9.27
C GLN A 99 -11.94 -8.05 10.38
N GLY A 100 -10.66 -7.83 10.02
CA GLY A 100 -9.60 -7.66 11.01
C GLY A 100 -9.82 -6.45 11.92
N LEU A 101 -10.29 -5.33 11.37
CA LEU A 101 -10.61 -4.13 12.14
C LEU A 101 -11.80 -4.34 13.10
N ILE A 102 -12.82 -5.05 12.65
CA ILE A 102 -13.99 -5.37 13.50
C ILE A 102 -13.58 -6.27 14.68
N GLU A 103 -12.78 -7.29 14.43
CA GLU A 103 -12.25 -8.17 15.48
C GLU A 103 -11.45 -7.38 16.51
N ASP A 104 -10.61 -6.45 16.08
CA ASP A 104 -9.83 -5.59 16.97
C ASP A 104 -10.71 -4.66 17.83
N LEU A 105 -11.75 -4.10 17.23
CA LEU A 105 -12.70 -3.25 17.95
C LEU A 105 -13.44 -4.03 19.02
N LEU A 106 -13.96 -5.21 18.67
CA LEU A 106 -14.67 -6.07 19.62
C LEU A 106 -13.78 -6.48 20.79
N LEU A 107 -12.53 -6.87 20.51
CA LEU A 107 -11.60 -7.19 21.59
C LEU A 107 -11.31 -5.99 22.48
N THR A 108 -11.12 -4.81 21.88
CA THR A 108 -10.84 -3.59 22.64
C THR A 108 -11.96 -3.29 23.63
N GLU A 109 -13.19 -3.43 23.20
CA GLU A 109 -14.35 -3.24 24.08
C GLU A 109 -14.37 -4.28 25.21
N GLN A 110 -14.09 -5.56 24.91
CA GLN A 110 -14.02 -6.60 25.95
C GLN A 110 -12.90 -6.34 26.96
N LEU A 111 -11.74 -5.86 26.51
CA LEU A 111 -10.63 -5.52 27.40
C LEU A 111 -10.95 -4.32 28.30
N LYS A 112 -11.66 -3.34 27.77
CA LYS A 112 -12.15 -2.18 28.55
C LYS A 112 -13.19 -2.59 29.61
N GLU A 113 -14.15 -3.41 29.22
CA GLU A 113 -15.18 -3.92 30.15
C GLU A 113 -14.59 -4.82 31.24
N GLY A 114 -13.55 -5.56 30.92
CA GLY A 114 -12.82 -6.42 31.87
C GLY A 114 -11.86 -5.70 32.79
N ASP A 115 -11.77 -4.36 32.76
CA ASP A 115 -10.78 -3.56 33.51
C ASP A 115 -9.33 -3.99 33.32
N ILE A 116 -9.01 -4.49 32.14
CA ILE A 116 -7.66 -4.90 31.79
C ILE A 116 -6.83 -3.68 31.40
N TYR A 117 -5.71 -3.45 32.08
CA TYR A 117 -4.86 -2.27 31.87
C TYR A 117 -3.87 -2.45 30.74
N GLU A 118 -3.29 -3.65 30.62
CA GLU A 118 -2.34 -4.01 29.58
C GLU A 118 -2.56 -5.44 29.12
N ALA A 119 -2.51 -5.68 27.83
CA ALA A 119 -2.60 -7.01 27.25
C ALA A 119 -1.82 -7.12 25.93
N TYR A 120 -1.13 -8.24 25.75
CA TYR A 120 -0.59 -8.66 24.44
C TYR A 120 -1.48 -9.79 23.93
N VAL A 121 -2.15 -9.56 22.83
CA VAL A 121 -3.10 -10.53 22.29
C VAL A 121 -2.79 -10.79 20.83
N LEU A 122 -2.79 -12.06 20.45
CA LEU A 122 -2.67 -12.47 19.06
C LEU A 122 -4.09 -12.60 18.49
N LEU A 123 -4.37 -11.75 17.50
CA LEU A 123 -5.62 -11.74 16.76
C LEU A 123 -5.43 -12.11 15.29
N ASN A 124 -6.51 -12.15 14.55
CA ASN A 124 -6.48 -12.32 13.10
C ASN A 124 -5.77 -11.16 12.35
N SER A 125 -5.69 -10.00 12.96
CA SER A 125 -4.96 -8.84 12.42
C SER A 125 -3.50 -8.75 12.86
N GLY A 126 -3.03 -9.71 13.67
CA GLY A 126 -1.67 -9.79 14.19
C GLY A 126 -1.57 -9.59 15.70
N VAL A 127 -0.36 -9.39 16.19
CA VAL A 127 -0.11 -9.11 17.61
C VAL A 127 -0.52 -7.67 17.91
N ILE A 128 -1.38 -7.53 18.90
CA ILE A 128 -1.83 -6.24 19.41
C ILE A 128 -1.26 -6.03 20.80
N ASN A 129 -0.70 -4.86 21.03
CA ASN A 129 -0.40 -4.35 22.36
C ASN A 129 -1.51 -3.37 22.76
N TYR A 130 -2.30 -3.77 23.73
CA TYR A 130 -3.36 -2.95 24.32
C TYR A 130 -2.85 -2.28 25.60
N SER A 131 -3.10 -0.99 25.72
CA SER A 131 -2.93 -0.23 26.94
C SER A 131 -4.14 0.68 27.14
N LYS A 132 -4.71 0.68 28.35
CA LYS A 132 -5.89 1.49 28.67
C LYS A 132 -5.69 2.98 28.39
N ASP A 133 -4.46 3.47 28.56
CA ASP A 133 -4.12 4.88 28.39
C ASP A 133 -3.66 5.23 26.96
N LYS A 134 -3.22 4.26 26.17
CA LYS A 134 -2.52 4.49 24.89
C LYS A 134 -3.22 3.91 23.68
N CYS A 135 -4.39 3.31 23.86
CA CYS A 135 -5.07 2.62 22.78
C CYS A 135 -4.32 1.36 22.25
N ILE A 136 -4.79 0.83 21.15
CA ILE A 136 -4.21 -0.33 20.51
C ILE A 136 -2.95 0.11 19.72
N GLN A 137 -1.83 -0.56 19.98
CA GLN A 137 -0.64 -0.45 19.17
C GLN A 137 -0.42 -1.77 18.43
N ARG A 138 0.01 -1.66 17.20
CA ARG A 138 0.23 -2.78 16.32
C ARG A 138 1.58 -2.64 15.65
N ASP A 139 2.34 -3.73 15.60
CA ASP A 139 3.60 -3.75 14.85
C ASP A 139 3.30 -3.79 13.35
N LEU A 140 3.81 -2.81 12.64
CA LEU A 140 3.74 -2.73 11.19
C LEU A 140 5.10 -3.05 10.59
N PHE A 141 5.10 -3.72 9.45
CA PHE A 141 6.28 -3.89 8.62
C PHE A 141 5.99 -3.39 7.22
N PHE A 142 7.02 -3.02 6.48
CA PHE A 142 6.88 -2.70 5.08
C PHE A 142 7.04 -3.98 4.26
N TRP A 143 6.02 -4.36 3.54
CA TRP A 143 6.10 -5.42 2.56
C TRP A 143 6.10 -4.84 1.15
N LYS A 144 6.83 -5.50 0.29
CA LYS A 144 7.01 -5.11 -1.09
C LYS A 144 6.13 -6.00 -1.95
N ILE A 145 5.27 -5.40 -2.76
CA ILE A 145 4.53 -6.15 -3.76
C ILE A 145 5.54 -6.58 -4.82
N ASN A 146 5.66 -7.88 -5.07
CA ASN A 146 6.50 -8.45 -6.12
C ASN A 146 5.83 -9.67 -6.75
N GLN A 147 6.30 -10.05 -7.93
CA GLN A 147 5.71 -11.17 -8.67
C GLN A 147 5.84 -12.52 -7.95
N GLU A 148 6.77 -12.67 -7.03
CA GLU A 148 6.93 -13.88 -6.23
C GLU A 148 5.87 -14.00 -5.13
N ASN A 149 5.22 -12.89 -4.78
CA ASN A 149 4.18 -12.80 -3.75
C ASN A 149 2.76 -12.75 -4.35
N ILE A 150 2.64 -12.76 -5.67
CA ILE A 150 1.42 -12.81 -6.46
C ILE A 150 1.25 -14.21 -7.02
#